data_620fa186236dc845ec6990398f509287
#
_entry.id   620fa186236dc845ec6990398f509287
#
_cell.length_a   1.000
_cell.length_b   1.000
_cell.length_c   1.000
_cell.angle_alpha   90.00
_cell.angle_beta   90.00
_cell.angle_gamma   90.00
#
_symmetry.space_group_name_H-M   'P 1'
#
loop_
_entity.id
_entity.type
_entity.pdbx_description
1 polymer ?
#
loop_
_entity_poly.entity_id
_entity_poly.type
_entity_poly.pdbx_seq_one_letter_code
_entity_poly.pdbx_strand_id
1 'polypeptide(L)'
;MESHPYSYGTKLTGLILHLFFTVVLTIAVFLLASMLSKNIFELSDVGTEQFLDSGYYTKCIEKKCDDLSDYLRLLIKGESRTSEENRRYLQYTNEFKSGESNFCYWYRIGEAWYTNQPDTKEGQEFDVEAVLMEAKTMGNYLIYDLVDKEFGTDINGMADYFFGGGNQMLWPADDMTLIIGIDTELSAEDDIYEASREYEQLHPWIKVCIFCGLVSLMGWIISLVYLTLATGRRTGEEKIHLNPIDKIKTEILVAAFIFMMVELVILITKVNSEEWAVYGIIVASGTVSLVIDGLFLIFYLSMVRRMKAEMLWETSVACWLESGIRKVFARQKTTVRVLLLFAGHMAVCFVLAVGAFYYQSMIALVLLLLFSSGECYMILRKAVEQYQIRLGVEKIRDGALSGKIDIEQLHGEEKSLAEAIIRFFLLLWISPHHDGRLQMPL
;
A
#
# COMPACT_ATOMS: atom_id res chain seq x y z
N MET A 1 7.95 14.08 -42.71
CA MET A 1 6.82 14.34 -41.80
C MET A 1 7.40 14.55 -40.40
N GLU A 2 7.61 15.80 -40.00
CA GLU A 2 8.00 16.11 -38.63
C GLU A 2 6.84 15.73 -37.71
N SER A 3 7.05 14.72 -36.89
CA SER A 3 6.07 14.31 -35.91
C SER A 3 6.03 15.34 -34.79
N HIS A 4 5.10 16.26 -34.84
CA HIS A 4 4.87 17.18 -33.72
C HIS A 4 4.54 16.39 -32.45
N PRO A 5 5.23 16.65 -31.30
CA PRO A 5 5.13 15.87 -30.07
C PRO A 5 3.71 15.83 -29.48
N TYR A 6 2.81 16.68 -29.93
CA TYR A 6 1.42 16.75 -29.43
C TYR A 6 0.38 16.33 -30.49
N SER A 7 0.79 15.65 -31.56
CA SER A 7 -0.15 15.10 -32.56
C SER A 7 -1.04 14.02 -31.96
N TYR A 8 -2.20 13.77 -32.55
CA TYR A 8 -3.09 12.69 -32.11
C TYR A 8 -2.40 11.32 -32.14
N GLY A 9 -1.62 11.06 -33.20
CA GLY A 9 -0.88 9.80 -33.35
C GLY A 9 0.13 9.57 -32.22
N THR A 10 0.94 10.58 -31.88
CA THR A 10 1.94 10.45 -30.80
C THR A 10 1.30 10.23 -29.43
N LYS A 11 0.15 10.85 -29.13
CA LYS A 11 -0.60 10.63 -27.90
C LYS A 11 -1.19 9.22 -27.83
N LEU A 12 -1.74 8.73 -28.95
CA LEU A 12 -2.27 7.38 -29.04
C LEU A 12 -1.16 6.34 -28.83
N THR A 13 0.00 6.55 -29.47
CA THR A 13 1.19 5.70 -29.26
C THR A 13 1.64 5.72 -27.80
N GLY A 14 1.69 6.90 -27.17
CA GLY A 14 2.02 7.04 -25.75
C GLY A 14 1.04 6.30 -24.84
N LEU A 15 -0.25 6.33 -25.14
CA LEU A 15 -1.29 5.60 -24.42
C LEU A 15 -1.13 4.08 -24.57
N ILE A 16 -0.96 3.61 -25.82
CA ILE A 16 -0.77 2.18 -26.10
C ILE A 16 0.49 1.66 -25.38
N LEU A 17 1.57 2.43 -25.42
CA LEU A 17 2.82 2.07 -24.77
C LEU A 17 2.66 2.02 -23.24
N HIS A 18 1.93 2.96 -22.65
CA HIS A 18 1.62 2.97 -21.23
C HIS A 18 0.83 1.72 -20.82
N LEU A 19 -0.26 1.40 -21.50
CA LEU A 19 -1.06 0.21 -21.24
C LEU A 19 -0.26 -1.09 -21.45
N PHE A 20 0.63 -1.14 -22.43
CA PHE A 20 1.54 -2.27 -22.63
C PHE A 20 2.46 -2.47 -21.40
N PHE A 21 3.11 -1.41 -20.92
CA PHE A 21 3.96 -1.50 -19.73
C PHE A 21 3.17 -1.85 -18.47
N THR A 22 1.93 -1.39 -18.33
CA THR A 22 1.04 -1.78 -17.23
C THR A 22 0.82 -3.30 -17.22
N VAL A 23 0.51 -3.90 -18.37
CA VAL A 23 0.28 -5.35 -18.45
C VAL A 23 1.54 -6.13 -18.11
N VAL A 24 2.68 -5.78 -18.72
CA VAL A 24 3.95 -6.48 -18.49
C VAL A 24 4.37 -6.37 -17.01
N LEU A 25 4.26 -5.17 -16.43
CA LEU A 25 4.56 -4.94 -15.02
C LEU A 25 3.66 -5.79 -14.11
N THR A 26 2.36 -5.82 -14.39
CA THR A 26 1.39 -6.61 -13.61
C THR A 26 1.70 -8.10 -13.66
N ILE A 27 2.00 -8.63 -14.86
CA ILE A 27 2.35 -10.04 -15.03
C ILE A 27 3.65 -10.36 -14.27
N ALA A 28 4.67 -9.52 -14.40
CA ALA A 28 5.95 -9.70 -13.71
C ALA A 28 5.79 -9.70 -12.18
N VAL A 29 5.04 -8.73 -11.64
CA VAL A 29 4.76 -8.62 -10.20
C VAL A 29 3.92 -9.79 -9.71
N PHE A 30 2.91 -10.21 -10.48
CA PHE A 30 2.07 -11.34 -10.12
C PHE A 30 2.85 -12.65 -10.07
N LEU A 31 3.72 -12.93 -11.07
CA LEU A 31 4.56 -14.12 -11.08
C LEU A 31 5.53 -14.13 -9.91
N LEU A 32 6.21 -13.01 -9.64
CA LEU A 32 7.10 -12.90 -8.48
C LEU A 32 6.35 -13.08 -7.15
N ALA A 33 5.17 -12.48 -7.01
CA ALA A 33 4.35 -12.64 -5.81
C ALA A 33 3.86 -14.09 -5.64
N SER A 34 3.53 -14.78 -6.71
CA SER A 34 3.15 -16.19 -6.70
C SER A 34 4.31 -17.10 -6.25
N MET A 35 5.53 -16.84 -6.77
CA MET A 35 6.73 -17.57 -6.36
C MET A 35 7.08 -17.32 -4.89
N LEU A 36 6.95 -16.06 -4.44
CA LEU A 36 7.17 -15.67 -3.04
C LEU A 36 6.14 -16.32 -2.09
N SER A 37 4.87 -16.36 -2.47
CA SER A 37 3.80 -16.97 -1.66
C SER A 37 3.96 -18.48 -1.48
N LYS A 38 4.55 -19.15 -2.45
CA LYS A 38 4.91 -20.57 -2.38
C LYS A 38 6.24 -20.85 -1.68
N ASN A 39 6.91 -19.81 -1.18
CA ASN A 39 8.26 -19.87 -0.62
C ASN A 39 9.35 -20.41 -1.57
N ILE A 40 9.08 -20.52 -2.88
CA ILE A 40 10.04 -20.97 -3.90
C ILE A 40 11.18 -19.95 -4.08
N PHE A 41 10.97 -18.72 -3.61
CA PHE A 41 11.89 -17.61 -3.80
C PHE A 41 11.96 -16.76 -2.53
N GLU A 42 13.18 -16.48 -2.10
CA GLU A 42 13.51 -15.41 -1.16
C GLU A 42 14.39 -14.36 -1.85
N LEU A 43 14.34 -13.12 -1.35
CA LEU A 43 15.19 -12.04 -1.90
C LEU A 43 16.70 -12.36 -1.80
N SER A 44 17.09 -13.15 -0.80
CA SER A 44 18.44 -13.70 -0.63
C SER A 44 18.86 -14.65 -1.75
N ASP A 45 17.89 -15.35 -2.36
CA ASP A 45 18.13 -16.39 -3.36
C ASP A 45 18.31 -15.87 -4.79
N VAL A 46 18.18 -14.55 -5.01
CA VAL A 46 18.34 -13.95 -6.37
C VAL A 46 19.69 -14.29 -7.00
N GLY A 47 20.74 -14.48 -6.18
CA GLY A 47 22.08 -14.85 -6.58
C GLY A 47 22.38 -16.36 -6.61
N THR A 48 21.50 -17.20 -6.04
CA THR A 48 21.72 -18.64 -5.86
C THR A 48 21.32 -19.38 -7.14
N GLU A 49 22.22 -20.19 -7.71
CA GLU A 49 21.94 -20.90 -8.96
C GLU A 49 21.50 -22.35 -8.73
N GLN A 50 21.89 -22.95 -7.59
CA GLN A 50 21.63 -24.33 -7.26
C GLN A 50 20.51 -24.46 -6.22
N PHE A 51 19.66 -25.46 -6.38
CA PHE A 51 18.58 -25.75 -5.43
C PHE A 51 19.08 -26.00 -4.03
N LEU A 52 20.16 -26.78 -3.89
CA LEU A 52 20.74 -27.18 -2.60
C LEU A 52 21.29 -26.00 -1.77
N ASP A 53 21.63 -24.87 -2.42
CA ASP A 53 22.11 -23.66 -1.76
C ASP A 53 21.00 -22.64 -1.48
N SER A 54 19.76 -22.94 -1.87
CA SER A 54 18.62 -22.02 -1.78
C SER A 54 17.92 -22.07 -0.43
N GLY A 55 17.33 -20.95 -0.01
CA GLY A 55 16.43 -20.91 1.13
C GLY A 55 15.19 -21.79 0.96
N TYR A 56 14.79 -22.07 -0.30
CA TYR A 56 13.71 -23.00 -0.58
C TYR A 56 14.06 -24.44 -0.19
N TYR A 57 15.28 -24.90 -0.50
CA TYR A 57 15.78 -26.19 -0.02
C TYR A 57 15.78 -26.28 1.50
N THR A 58 16.33 -25.27 2.17
CA THR A 58 16.34 -25.23 3.64
C THR A 58 14.94 -25.38 4.21
N LYS A 59 13.95 -24.65 3.68
CA LYS A 59 12.54 -24.75 4.12
C LYS A 59 11.92 -26.12 3.84
N CYS A 60 12.27 -26.77 2.73
CA CYS A 60 11.83 -28.13 2.47
C CYS A 60 12.35 -29.09 3.53
N ILE A 61 13.62 -28.95 3.89
CA ILE A 61 14.22 -29.79 4.95
C ILE A 61 13.65 -29.47 6.32
N GLU A 62 13.48 -28.20 6.67
CA GLU A 62 12.80 -27.76 7.90
C GLU A 62 11.42 -28.43 8.05
N LYS A 63 10.61 -28.36 7.00
CA LYS A 63 9.29 -28.99 6.99
C LYS A 63 9.38 -30.51 7.20
N LYS A 64 10.31 -31.18 6.49
CA LYS A 64 10.52 -32.64 6.67
C LYS A 64 10.97 -32.98 8.08
N CYS A 65 11.80 -32.16 8.71
CA CYS A 65 12.20 -32.32 10.10
C CYS A 65 11.02 -32.12 11.07
N ASP A 66 10.14 -31.13 10.83
CA ASP A 66 8.91 -30.93 11.62
C ASP A 66 7.98 -32.15 11.51
N ASP A 67 7.73 -32.62 10.29
CA ASP A 67 6.90 -33.79 10.03
C ASP A 67 7.50 -35.08 10.66
N LEU A 68 8.83 -35.22 10.62
CA LEU A 68 9.54 -36.33 11.30
C LEU A 68 9.39 -36.22 12.82
N SER A 69 9.54 -35.05 13.40
CA SER A 69 9.36 -34.83 14.85
C SER A 69 7.95 -35.21 15.28
N ASP A 70 6.93 -34.81 14.55
CA ASP A 70 5.54 -35.19 14.81
C ASP A 70 5.32 -36.71 14.64
N TYR A 71 5.91 -37.31 13.62
CA TYR A 71 5.87 -38.76 13.41
C TYR A 71 6.49 -39.54 14.59
N LEU A 72 7.70 -39.16 15.00
CA LEU A 72 8.41 -39.81 16.11
C LEU A 72 7.68 -39.65 17.43
N ARG A 73 7.10 -38.48 17.70
CA ARG A 73 6.24 -38.25 18.85
C ARG A 73 5.02 -39.16 18.86
N LEU A 74 4.37 -39.34 17.73
CA LEU A 74 3.23 -40.26 17.60
C LEU A 74 3.67 -41.73 17.69
N LEU A 75 4.84 -42.06 17.17
CA LEU A 75 5.41 -43.40 17.24
C LEU A 75 5.62 -43.82 18.73
N ILE A 76 6.25 -42.98 19.54
CA ILE A 76 6.53 -43.21 20.96
C ILE A 76 5.23 -43.30 21.76
N LYS A 77 4.21 -42.50 21.42
CA LYS A 77 2.91 -42.50 22.10
C LYS A 77 2.17 -43.86 22.00
N GLY A 78 2.47 -44.67 21.00
CA GLY A 78 1.97 -46.02 20.81
C GLY A 78 0.44 -46.12 20.83
N GLU A 79 -0.11 -47.06 21.60
CA GLU A 79 -1.55 -47.32 21.68
C GLU A 79 -2.35 -46.18 22.35
N SER A 80 -1.71 -45.22 23.02
CA SER A 80 -2.37 -44.10 23.69
C SER A 80 -2.79 -42.97 22.73
N ARG A 81 -2.64 -43.15 21.39
CA ARG A 81 -3.04 -42.20 20.38
C ARG A 81 -4.56 -42.05 20.31
N THR A 82 -5.03 -40.80 20.12
CA THR A 82 -6.43 -40.54 19.78
C THR A 82 -6.72 -40.99 18.33
N SER A 83 -7.99 -41.06 17.92
CA SER A 83 -8.38 -41.42 16.55
C SER A 83 -7.78 -40.48 15.51
N GLU A 84 -7.70 -39.17 15.82
CA GLU A 84 -7.08 -38.15 14.94
C GLU A 84 -5.57 -38.33 14.82
N GLU A 85 -4.89 -38.57 15.98
CA GLU A 85 -3.46 -38.82 16.00
C GLU A 85 -3.09 -40.13 15.29
N ASN A 86 -3.94 -41.15 15.38
CA ASN A 86 -3.72 -42.40 14.67
C ASN A 86 -3.85 -42.24 13.15
N ARG A 87 -4.77 -41.37 12.69
CA ARG A 87 -4.87 -41.00 11.28
C ARG A 87 -3.61 -40.30 10.75
N ARG A 88 -3.08 -39.32 11.51
CA ARG A 88 -1.82 -38.63 11.18
C ARG A 88 -0.63 -39.59 11.20
N TYR A 89 -0.57 -40.47 12.21
CA TYR A 89 0.47 -41.47 12.28
C TYR A 89 0.50 -42.38 11.05
N LEU A 90 -0.65 -42.81 10.55
CA LEU A 90 -0.72 -43.62 9.34
C LEU A 90 -0.28 -42.82 8.07
N GLN A 91 -0.56 -41.54 8.00
CA GLN A 91 -0.07 -40.68 6.92
C GLN A 91 1.45 -40.60 6.95
N TYR A 92 2.04 -40.24 8.10
CA TYR A 92 3.49 -40.17 8.26
C TYR A 92 4.19 -41.54 8.11
N THR A 93 3.55 -42.64 8.51
CA THR A 93 4.09 -43.99 8.30
C THR A 93 4.25 -44.29 6.79
N ASN A 94 3.33 -43.85 5.96
CA ASN A 94 3.46 -44.01 4.52
C ASN A 94 4.55 -43.11 3.92
N GLU A 95 4.73 -41.91 4.47
CA GLU A 95 5.75 -40.95 4.03
C GLU A 95 7.17 -41.38 4.39
N PHE A 96 7.38 -41.79 5.64
CA PHE A 96 8.73 -42.09 6.17
C PHE A 96 9.13 -43.57 6.09
N LYS A 97 8.26 -44.45 5.66
CA LYS A 97 8.52 -45.91 5.66
C LYS A 97 9.07 -46.45 4.34
N SER A 98 8.95 -45.69 3.25
CA SER A 98 9.44 -46.18 1.95
C SER A 98 10.97 -46.09 1.92
N GLY A 99 11.65 -47.18 1.70
CA GLY A 99 13.11 -47.24 1.57
C GLY A 99 13.69 -46.54 0.33
N GLU A 100 12.87 -45.76 -0.39
CA GLU A 100 13.22 -44.98 -1.57
C GLU A 100 12.93 -43.50 -1.28
N SER A 101 13.77 -42.87 -0.45
CA SER A 101 13.68 -41.44 -0.11
C SER A 101 15.04 -40.82 -0.08
N ASN A 102 15.15 -39.61 -0.59
CA ASN A 102 16.35 -38.78 -0.47
C ASN A 102 16.57 -38.29 0.97
N PHE A 103 15.54 -38.38 1.83
CA PHE A 103 15.60 -38.01 3.24
C PHE A 103 15.67 -39.27 4.11
N CYS A 104 16.85 -39.55 4.63
CA CYS A 104 17.16 -40.69 5.48
C CYS A 104 17.27 -40.25 6.93
N TYR A 105 16.72 -41.00 7.85
CA TYR A 105 16.85 -40.69 9.27
C TYR A 105 17.20 -41.91 10.08
N TRP A 106 17.94 -41.72 11.18
CA TRP A 106 18.22 -42.67 12.23
C TRP A 106 17.94 -42.00 13.57
N TYR A 107 17.00 -42.55 14.31
CA TYR A 107 16.54 -42.03 15.58
C TYR A 107 16.70 -43.06 16.67
N ARG A 108 17.47 -42.73 17.71
CA ARG A 108 17.67 -43.56 18.91
C ARG A 108 17.01 -42.89 20.11
N ILE A 109 16.33 -43.71 20.94
CA ILE A 109 15.81 -43.31 22.24
C ILE A 109 16.08 -44.47 23.22
N GLY A 110 16.92 -44.27 24.24
CA GLY A 110 17.41 -45.31 25.10
C GLY A 110 18.09 -46.45 24.34
N GLU A 111 17.58 -47.67 24.44
CA GLU A 111 18.07 -48.83 23.66
C GLU A 111 17.34 -49.06 22.36
N ALA A 112 16.20 -48.38 22.12
CA ALA A 112 15.40 -48.52 20.91
C ALA A 112 15.84 -47.52 19.84
N TRP A 113 15.86 -47.99 18.60
CA TRP A 113 16.10 -47.10 17.49
C TRP A 113 15.24 -47.38 16.26
N TYR A 114 15.05 -46.37 15.44
CA TYR A 114 14.12 -46.34 14.33
C TYR A 114 14.81 -45.69 13.13
N THR A 115 14.51 -46.19 11.92
CA THR A 115 15.05 -45.67 10.67
C THR A 115 14.10 -45.96 9.51
N ASN A 116 14.20 -45.24 8.44
CA ASN A 116 13.56 -45.53 7.14
C ASN A 116 14.46 -46.32 6.19
N GLN A 117 15.69 -46.67 6.60
CA GLN A 117 16.60 -47.42 5.76
C GLN A 117 16.27 -48.92 5.77
N PRO A 118 16.15 -49.57 4.56
CA PRO A 118 15.67 -50.94 4.43
C PRO A 118 16.65 -52.00 4.90
N ASP A 119 17.95 -51.71 4.91
CA ASP A 119 18.99 -52.70 5.19
C ASP A 119 19.31 -52.86 6.67
N THR A 120 18.62 -52.14 7.51
CA THR A 120 18.90 -52.13 8.96
C THR A 120 18.09 -53.23 9.67
N LYS A 121 18.79 -54.20 10.25
CA LYS A 121 18.16 -55.31 10.98
C LYS A 121 17.80 -54.88 12.38
N GLU A 122 16.58 -55.16 12.81
CA GLU A 122 16.15 -55.03 14.21
C GLU A 122 17.15 -55.82 15.12
N GLY A 123 17.75 -55.12 16.11
CA GLY A 123 18.68 -55.73 17.09
C GLY A 123 20.18 -55.53 16.74
N GLN A 124 20.53 -54.78 15.71
CA GLN A 124 21.90 -54.39 15.50
C GLN A 124 22.30 -53.24 16.45
N GLU A 125 23.51 -53.31 17.04
CA GLU A 125 24.03 -52.27 17.93
C GLU A 125 24.10 -50.93 17.14
N PHE A 126 23.57 -49.85 17.69
CA PHE A 126 23.57 -48.54 17.05
C PHE A 126 24.93 -47.87 17.25
N ASP A 127 25.71 -47.84 16.19
CA ASP A 127 26.98 -47.13 16.14
C ASP A 127 26.78 -45.73 15.55
N VAL A 128 26.80 -44.71 16.41
CA VAL A 128 26.58 -43.31 16.04
C VAL A 128 27.63 -42.84 15.00
N GLU A 129 28.89 -43.21 15.18
CA GLU A 129 29.97 -42.78 14.26
C GLU A 129 29.81 -43.40 12.87
N ALA A 130 29.45 -44.69 12.81
CA ALA A 130 29.25 -45.38 11.54
C ALA A 130 28.03 -44.77 10.78
N VAL A 131 26.91 -44.53 11.47
CA VAL A 131 25.70 -43.93 10.91
C VAL A 131 25.96 -42.48 10.47
N LEU A 132 26.68 -41.70 11.27
CA LEU A 132 27.06 -40.32 10.89
C LEU A 132 27.97 -40.30 9.65
N MET A 133 28.89 -41.25 9.53
CA MET A 133 29.69 -41.41 8.33
C MET A 133 28.83 -41.73 7.11
N GLU A 134 27.87 -42.64 7.25
CA GLU A 134 26.91 -42.98 6.22
C GLU A 134 26.10 -41.76 5.77
N ALA A 135 25.52 -41.02 6.74
CA ALA A 135 24.78 -39.78 6.46
C ALA A 135 25.63 -38.74 5.71
N LYS A 136 26.89 -38.56 6.11
CA LYS A 136 27.83 -37.65 5.42
C LYS A 136 28.15 -38.07 3.97
N THR A 137 28.11 -39.38 3.65
CA THR A 137 28.33 -39.84 2.27
C THR A 137 27.17 -39.53 1.33
N MET A 138 25.99 -39.23 1.86
CA MET A 138 24.81 -38.85 1.08
C MET A 138 24.87 -37.42 0.57
N GLY A 139 25.75 -36.59 1.13
CA GLY A 139 26.00 -35.21 0.70
C GLY A 139 25.67 -34.21 1.78
N ASN A 140 24.39 -34.05 2.19
CA ASN A 140 24.04 -33.19 3.31
C ASN A 140 23.65 -34.01 4.54
N TYR A 141 23.99 -33.51 5.74
CA TYR A 141 23.69 -34.19 6.97
C TYR A 141 23.24 -33.24 8.10
N LEU A 142 22.62 -33.83 9.11
CA LEU A 142 22.30 -33.19 10.36
C LEU A 142 22.44 -34.19 11.48
N ILE A 143 23.13 -33.81 12.57
CA ILE A 143 23.19 -34.56 13.82
C ILE A 143 22.66 -33.73 14.95
N TYR A 144 21.78 -34.34 15.76
CA TYR A 144 21.22 -33.79 16.97
C TYR A 144 21.28 -34.87 18.07
N ASP A 145 22.37 -34.87 18.84
CA ASP A 145 22.63 -35.84 19.89
C ASP A 145 22.57 -35.15 21.26
N LEU A 146 21.55 -35.49 22.04
CA LEU A 146 21.38 -34.99 23.40
C LEU A 146 22.19 -35.79 24.43
N VAL A 147 22.59 -37.02 24.09
CA VAL A 147 23.36 -37.89 24.98
C VAL A 147 24.81 -37.39 25.07
N ASP A 148 25.48 -37.26 23.94
CA ASP A 148 26.85 -36.80 23.86
C ASP A 148 26.97 -35.28 23.65
N LYS A 149 25.84 -34.57 23.52
CA LYS A 149 25.73 -33.14 23.29
C LYS A 149 26.44 -32.70 22.00
N GLU A 150 26.34 -33.53 20.97
CA GLU A 150 26.87 -33.24 19.65
C GLU A 150 25.78 -32.70 18.76
N PHE A 151 26.07 -31.55 18.12
CA PHE A 151 25.15 -30.86 17.21
C PHE A 151 25.93 -30.38 15.98
N GLY A 152 25.45 -30.71 14.82
CA GLY A 152 26.13 -30.30 13.59
C GLY A 152 25.24 -30.47 12.35
N THR A 153 25.45 -29.61 11.37
CA THR A 153 24.84 -29.69 10.04
C THR A 153 25.70 -28.92 9.06
N ASP A 154 25.69 -29.35 7.81
CA ASP A 154 26.28 -28.64 6.68
C ASP A 154 25.24 -27.94 5.81
N ILE A 155 23.95 -28.04 6.17
CA ILE A 155 22.87 -27.38 5.47
C ILE A 155 22.80 -25.91 5.88
N ASN A 156 22.87 -25.00 4.92
CA ASN A 156 22.81 -23.57 5.16
C ASN A 156 21.50 -23.16 5.85
N GLY A 157 21.59 -22.40 6.95
CA GLY A 157 20.41 -21.91 7.71
C GLY A 157 19.83 -22.89 8.73
N MET A 158 20.09 -24.20 8.62
CA MET A 158 19.54 -25.22 9.54
C MET A 158 20.09 -25.10 10.95
N ALA A 159 21.31 -24.57 11.13
CA ALA A 159 21.86 -24.34 12.47
C ALA A 159 21.02 -23.34 13.26
N ASP A 160 20.56 -22.26 12.64
CA ASP A 160 19.68 -21.27 13.28
C ASP A 160 18.30 -21.84 13.62
N TYR A 161 17.77 -22.70 12.77
CA TYR A 161 16.50 -23.39 12.99
C TYR A 161 16.54 -24.27 14.24
N PHE A 162 17.60 -25.07 14.43
CA PHE A 162 17.74 -25.96 15.59
C PHE A 162 18.20 -25.24 16.86
N PHE A 163 19.03 -24.19 16.76
CA PHE A 163 19.70 -23.56 17.90
C PHE A 163 19.28 -22.12 18.16
N GLY A 164 18.57 -21.48 17.23
CA GLY A 164 18.23 -20.04 17.24
C GLY A 164 17.16 -19.60 18.22
N GLY A 165 16.69 -20.45 19.14
CA GLY A 165 15.87 -20.07 20.30
C GLY A 165 14.41 -19.66 20.00
N GLY A 166 13.97 -19.65 18.75
CA GLY A 166 12.61 -19.25 18.35
C GLY A 166 11.62 -20.41 18.15
N ASN A 167 12.11 -21.52 17.64
CA ASN A 167 11.36 -22.77 17.49
C ASN A 167 12.18 -23.89 18.08
N GLN A 168 12.11 -24.05 19.41
CA GLN A 168 12.60 -25.29 20.00
C GLN A 168 11.70 -26.41 19.46
N MET A 169 12.19 -27.13 18.48
CA MET A 169 11.61 -28.39 18.05
C MET A 169 11.51 -29.24 19.29
N LEU A 170 10.28 -29.51 19.76
CA LEU A 170 10.02 -30.37 20.93
C LEU A 170 10.24 -31.80 20.48
N TRP A 171 11.52 -32.20 20.44
CA TRP A 171 11.85 -33.60 20.25
C TRP A 171 11.32 -34.42 21.44
N PRO A 172 10.85 -35.64 21.15
CA PRO A 172 10.03 -36.36 22.10
C PRO A 172 10.75 -36.88 23.36
N ALA A 173 12.08 -36.75 23.46
CA ALA A 173 12.83 -37.27 24.59
C ALA A 173 14.13 -36.50 24.86
N ASP A 174 14.56 -36.47 26.13
CA ASP A 174 15.79 -35.79 26.58
C ASP A 174 17.06 -36.66 26.38
N ASP A 175 16.90 -37.95 26.10
CA ASP A 175 17.98 -38.94 25.93
C ASP A 175 17.94 -39.56 24.53
N MET A 176 17.95 -38.69 23.51
CA MET A 176 17.86 -39.12 22.12
C MET A 176 19.06 -38.72 21.27
N THR A 177 19.29 -39.50 20.23
CA THR A 177 20.19 -39.19 19.14
C THR A 177 19.40 -39.23 17.82
N LEU A 178 19.42 -38.16 17.06
CA LEU A 178 18.85 -38.09 15.72
C LEU A 178 19.95 -37.75 14.72
N ILE A 179 20.09 -38.59 13.70
CA ILE A 179 20.95 -38.33 12.54
C ILE A 179 20.06 -38.31 11.31
N ILE A 180 20.25 -37.30 10.46
CA ILE A 180 19.58 -37.19 9.18
C ILE A 180 20.64 -37.12 8.11
N GLY A 181 20.48 -37.91 7.05
CA GLY A 181 21.25 -37.87 5.83
C GLY A 181 20.35 -37.51 4.66
N ILE A 182 20.82 -36.64 3.79
CA ILE A 182 20.06 -36.21 2.62
C ILE A 182 20.88 -36.51 1.36
N ASP A 183 20.31 -37.34 0.48
CA ASP A 183 20.92 -37.64 -0.80
C ASP A 183 20.85 -36.38 -1.70
N THR A 184 21.99 -35.73 -1.91
CA THR A 184 22.11 -34.54 -2.77
C THR A 184 22.13 -34.87 -4.26
N GLU A 185 22.30 -36.14 -4.64
CA GLU A 185 22.13 -36.59 -6.02
C GLU A 185 20.64 -36.74 -6.39
N LEU A 186 19.74 -36.68 -5.40
CA LEU A 186 18.29 -36.78 -5.54
C LEU A 186 17.87 -38.04 -6.33
N SER A 187 18.40 -39.16 -5.93
CA SER A 187 18.25 -40.46 -6.62
C SER A 187 16.81 -41.00 -6.56
N ALA A 188 16.03 -40.62 -5.52
CA ALA A 188 14.63 -41.01 -5.34
C ALA A 188 13.66 -39.93 -5.85
N GLU A 189 12.57 -40.34 -6.48
CA GLU A 189 11.48 -39.41 -6.89
C GLU A 189 10.54 -39.12 -5.72
N ASP A 190 11.03 -38.41 -4.70
CA ASP A 190 10.28 -37.94 -3.53
C ASP A 190 9.95 -36.43 -3.57
N ASP A 191 9.37 -35.91 -2.49
CA ASP A 191 8.99 -34.49 -2.39
C ASP A 191 10.19 -33.54 -2.54
N ILE A 192 11.41 -33.95 -2.15
CA ILE A 192 12.62 -33.14 -2.29
C ILE A 192 13.05 -33.08 -3.76
N TYR A 193 12.93 -34.20 -4.46
CA TYR A 193 13.15 -34.24 -5.91
C TYR A 193 12.12 -33.38 -6.66
N GLU A 194 10.84 -33.47 -6.29
CA GLU A 194 9.80 -32.64 -6.91
C GLU A 194 10.06 -31.14 -6.64
N ALA A 195 10.46 -30.79 -5.41
CA ALA A 195 10.83 -29.42 -5.06
C ALA A 195 12.04 -28.91 -5.85
N SER A 196 13.06 -29.75 -6.04
CA SER A 196 14.21 -29.43 -6.89
C SER A 196 13.80 -29.15 -8.34
N ARG A 197 12.96 -30.00 -8.89
CA ARG A 197 12.43 -29.85 -10.25
C ARG A 197 11.59 -28.58 -10.42
N GLU A 198 10.74 -28.28 -9.43
CA GLU A 198 9.95 -27.04 -9.42
C GLU A 198 10.86 -25.81 -9.35
N TYR A 199 11.90 -25.84 -8.50
CA TYR A 199 12.89 -24.77 -8.40
C TYR A 199 13.64 -24.55 -9.71
N GLU A 200 14.16 -25.60 -10.32
CA GLU A 200 14.90 -25.52 -11.58
C GLU A 200 14.06 -24.97 -12.73
N GLN A 201 12.76 -25.27 -12.74
CA GLN A 201 11.84 -24.75 -13.76
C GLN A 201 11.48 -23.28 -13.54
N LEU A 202 11.35 -22.83 -12.31
CA LEU A 202 10.84 -21.48 -11.98
C LEU A 202 11.95 -20.47 -11.73
N HIS A 203 13.09 -20.89 -11.17
CA HIS A 203 14.18 -19.98 -10.78
C HIS A 203 14.72 -19.12 -11.95
N PRO A 204 14.93 -19.63 -13.18
CA PRO A 204 15.38 -18.78 -14.29
C PRO A 204 14.42 -17.63 -14.60
N TRP A 205 13.11 -17.82 -14.36
CA TRP A 205 12.10 -16.80 -14.60
C TRP A 205 12.13 -15.66 -13.59
N ILE A 206 12.69 -15.88 -12.39
CA ILE A 206 12.81 -14.84 -11.37
C ILE A 206 13.63 -13.67 -11.89
N LYS A 207 14.84 -13.94 -12.44
CA LYS A 207 15.72 -12.91 -13.02
C LYS A 207 15.05 -12.18 -14.19
N VAL A 208 14.33 -12.93 -15.04
CA VAL A 208 13.57 -12.36 -16.17
C VAL A 208 12.42 -11.48 -15.68
N CYS A 209 11.65 -11.93 -14.70
CA CYS A 209 10.54 -11.16 -14.14
C CYS A 209 11.03 -9.88 -13.46
N ILE A 210 12.12 -9.92 -12.69
CA ILE A 210 12.72 -8.74 -12.07
C ILE A 210 13.18 -7.76 -13.15
N PHE A 211 13.91 -8.21 -14.16
CA PHE A 211 14.38 -7.35 -15.25
C PHE A 211 13.22 -6.74 -16.03
N CYS A 212 12.26 -7.56 -16.48
CA CYS A 212 11.07 -7.08 -17.20
C CYS A 212 10.22 -6.14 -16.35
N GLY A 213 10.09 -6.43 -15.05
CA GLY A 213 9.39 -5.59 -14.09
C GLY A 213 10.02 -4.21 -13.96
N LEU A 214 11.35 -4.14 -13.80
CA LEU A 214 12.07 -2.87 -13.69
C LEU A 214 12.01 -2.06 -14.99
N VAL A 215 12.22 -2.68 -16.15
CA VAL A 215 12.12 -2.01 -17.46
C VAL A 215 10.70 -1.50 -17.68
N SER A 216 9.69 -2.31 -17.36
CA SER A 216 8.28 -1.92 -17.51
C SER A 216 7.90 -0.82 -16.54
N LEU A 217 8.38 -0.82 -15.31
CA LEU A 217 8.16 0.27 -14.35
C LEU A 217 8.74 1.59 -14.86
N MET A 218 9.97 1.57 -15.37
CA MET A 218 10.57 2.77 -15.99
C MET A 218 9.78 3.23 -17.21
N GLY A 219 9.39 2.32 -18.10
CA GLY A 219 8.57 2.63 -19.27
C GLY A 219 7.21 3.20 -18.91
N TRP A 220 6.57 2.64 -17.86
CA TRP A 220 5.31 3.12 -17.30
C TRP A 220 5.44 4.56 -16.78
N ILE A 221 6.47 4.87 -16.00
CA ILE A 221 6.73 6.23 -15.49
C ILE A 221 6.97 7.20 -16.64
N ILE A 222 7.84 6.85 -17.60
CA ILE A 222 8.16 7.72 -18.76
C ILE A 222 6.91 7.99 -19.60
N SER A 223 6.12 6.97 -19.88
CA SER A 223 4.87 7.12 -20.64
C SER A 223 3.82 7.95 -19.90
N LEU A 224 3.70 7.80 -18.57
CA LEU A 224 2.82 8.62 -17.74
C LEU A 224 3.24 10.09 -17.74
N VAL A 225 4.54 10.38 -17.60
CA VAL A 225 5.08 11.74 -17.70
C VAL A 225 4.79 12.33 -19.08
N TYR A 226 5.03 11.56 -20.14
CA TYR A 226 4.71 12.00 -21.49
C TYR A 226 3.21 12.33 -21.66
N LEU A 227 2.32 11.43 -21.23
CA LEU A 227 0.86 11.64 -21.27
C LEU A 227 0.44 12.86 -20.45
N THR A 228 1.06 13.06 -19.29
CA THR A 228 0.85 14.25 -18.45
C THR A 228 1.24 15.51 -19.19
N LEU A 229 2.39 15.56 -19.85
CA LEU A 229 2.85 16.73 -20.61
C LEU A 229 1.98 16.98 -21.85
N ALA A 230 1.59 15.93 -22.56
CA ALA A 230 0.85 16.00 -23.82
C ALA A 230 -0.65 16.26 -23.65
N THR A 231 -1.22 15.94 -22.47
CA THR A 231 -2.67 16.04 -22.26
C THR A 231 -3.15 17.50 -22.29
N GLY A 232 -4.29 17.73 -22.93
CA GLY A 232 -4.88 19.06 -23.12
C GLY A 232 -4.24 19.92 -24.21
N ARG A 233 -3.04 19.60 -24.71
CA ARG A 233 -2.35 20.37 -25.75
C ARG A 233 -2.74 19.88 -27.13
N ARG A 234 -2.80 20.80 -28.12
CA ARG A 234 -2.98 20.50 -29.54
C ARG A 234 -1.84 21.09 -30.33
N THR A 235 -1.59 20.55 -31.53
CA THR A 235 -0.55 21.01 -32.43
C THR A 235 -0.85 22.43 -32.88
N GLY A 236 0.08 23.36 -32.62
CA GLY A 236 -0.06 24.78 -33.06
C GLY A 236 -0.94 25.65 -32.16
N GLU A 237 -1.45 25.16 -31.05
CA GLU A 237 -2.28 25.93 -30.12
C GLU A 237 -1.64 25.95 -28.71
N GLU A 238 -1.56 27.11 -28.09
CA GLU A 238 -1.09 27.29 -26.71
C GLU A 238 -2.19 26.98 -25.66
N LYS A 239 -3.45 27.14 -26.09
CA LYS A 239 -4.60 26.96 -25.16
C LYS A 239 -4.84 25.49 -24.82
N ILE A 240 -5.10 25.23 -23.54
CA ILE A 240 -5.46 23.89 -23.06
C ILE A 240 -6.91 23.56 -23.43
N HIS A 241 -7.11 22.43 -24.09
CA HIS A 241 -8.43 21.94 -24.50
C HIS A 241 -8.97 20.99 -23.43
N LEU A 242 -10.18 21.29 -22.95
CA LEU A 242 -10.92 20.47 -22.00
C LEU A 242 -11.84 19.49 -22.72
N ASN A 243 -11.95 18.28 -22.19
CA ASN A 243 -12.90 17.26 -22.66
C ASN A 243 -14.26 17.41 -21.95
N PRO A 244 -15.33 16.77 -22.46
CA PRO A 244 -16.64 16.77 -21.76
C PRO A 244 -16.58 16.29 -20.31
N ILE A 245 -15.73 15.31 -20.00
CA ILE A 245 -15.50 14.79 -18.64
C ILE A 245 -14.96 15.88 -17.70
N ASP A 246 -14.17 16.83 -18.23
CA ASP A 246 -13.58 17.91 -17.44
C ASP A 246 -14.63 18.98 -17.03
N LYS A 247 -15.86 18.90 -17.54
CA LYS A 247 -17.00 19.75 -17.15
C LYS A 247 -17.75 19.18 -15.93
N ILE A 248 -17.57 17.91 -15.60
CA ILE A 248 -18.16 17.29 -14.41
C ILE A 248 -17.53 17.94 -13.17
N LYS A 249 -18.29 18.14 -12.11
CA LYS A 249 -17.74 18.67 -10.86
C LYS A 249 -16.63 17.77 -10.31
N THR A 250 -15.56 18.37 -9.80
CA THR A 250 -14.36 17.66 -9.37
C THR A 250 -14.66 16.64 -8.31
N GLU A 251 -15.48 17.00 -7.31
CA GLU A 251 -15.84 16.13 -6.19
C GLU A 251 -16.71 14.95 -6.65
N ILE A 252 -17.59 15.15 -7.63
CA ILE A 252 -18.38 14.07 -8.22
C ILE A 252 -17.49 13.08 -8.98
N LEU A 253 -16.49 13.59 -9.72
CA LEU A 253 -15.55 12.75 -10.45
C LEU A 253 -14.69 11.92 -9.47
N VAL A 254 -14.21 12.54 -8.38
CA VAL A 254 -13.45 11.85 -7.32
C VAL A 254 -14.31 10.78 -6.65
N ALA A 255 -15.56 11.12 -6.27
CA ALA A 255 -16.46 10.17 -5.65
C ALA A 255 -16.79 8.98 -6.57
N ALA A 256 -17.04 9.24 -7.85
CA ALA A 256 -17.29 8.20 -8.85
C ALA A 256 -16.07 7.29 -9.04
N PHE A 257 -14.85 7.85 -9.06
CA PHE A 257 -13.61 7.08 -9.14
C PHE A 257 -13.44 6.18 -7.90
N ILE A 258 -13.59 6.72 -6.69
CA ILE A 258 -13.49 5.95 -5.45
C ILE A 258 -14.54 4.82 -5.45
N PHE A 259 -15.79 5.12 -5.81
CA PHE A 259 -16.85 4.13 -5.85
C PHE A 259 -16.53 2.99 -6.82
N MET A 260 -16.08 3.29 -8.05
CA MET A 260 -15.67 2.28 -9.03
C MET A 260 -14.49 1.43 -8.52
N MET A 261 -13.51 2.03 -7.82
CA MET A 261 -12.39 1.30 -7.24
C MET A 261 -12.84 0.35 -6.13
N VAL A 262 -13.76 0.77 -5.27
CA VAL A 262 -14.32 -0.08 -4.20
C VAL A 262 -15.10 -1.26 -4.80
N GLU A 263 -15.96 -1.02 -5.78
CA GLU A 263 -16.72 -2.08 -6.46
C GLU A 263 -15.78 -3.09 -7.15
N LEU A 264 -14.71 -2.61 -7.76
CA LEU A 264 -13.71 -3.46 -8.40
C LEU A 264 -12.96 -4.34 -7.39
N VAL A 265 -12.58 -3.79 -6.23
CA VAL A 265 -11.96 -4.57 -5.14
C VAL A 265 -12.93 -5.65 -4.63
N ILE A 266 -14.21 -5.31 -4.41
CA ILE A 266 -15.24 -6.27 -4.00
C ILE A 266 -15.42 -7.37 -5.06
N LEU A 267 -15.38 -7.02 -6.34
CA LEU A 267 -15.47 -8.00 -7.42
C LEU A 267 -14.29 -8.96 -7.41
N ILE A 268 -13.06 -8.44 -7.29
CA ILE A 268 -11.84 -9.25 -7.23
C ILE A 268 -11.86 -10.22 -6.04
N THR A 269 -12.29 -9.76 -4.86
CA THR A 269 -12.34 -10.61 -3.65
C THR A 269 -13.40 -11.72 -3.73
N LYS A 270 -14.39 -11.61 -4.62
CA LYS A 270 -15.42 -12.63 -4.85
C LYS A 270 -14.99 -13.70 -5.89
N VAL A 271 -13.93 -13.43 -6.64
CA VAL A 271 -13.40 -14.41 -7.60
C VAL A 271 -12.66 -15.51 -6.83
N ASN A 272 -13.19 -16.72 -6.82
CA ASN A 272 -12.54 -17.87 -6.19
C ASN A 272 -11.44 -18.38 -7.15
N SER A 273 -10.18 -18.14 -6.78
CA SER A 273 -9.03 -18.47 -7.65
C SER A 273 -8.60 -19.94 -7.59
N GLU A 274 -9.15 -20.74 -6.66
CA GLU A 274 -8.74 -22.13 -6.45
C GLU A 274 -9.07 -23.06 -7.64
N GLU A 275 -10.06 -22.68 -8.46
CA GLU A 275 -10.49 -23.49 -9.61
C GLU A 275 -9.84 -23.06 -10.95
N TRP A 276 -9.03 -21.98 -10.95
CA TRP A 276 -8.51 -21.43 -12.19
C TRP A 276 -7.11 -21.99 -12.50
N ALA A 277 -6.93 -22.48 -13.73
CA ALA A 277 -5.60 -22.78 -14.22
C ALA A 277 -4.72 -21.50 -14.20
N VAL A 278 -3.41 -21.66 -13.99
CA VAL A 278 -2.43 -20.54 -13.89
C VAL A 278 -2.59 -19.53 -15.03
N TYR A 279 -2.83 -20.00 -16.26
CA TYR A 279 -3.09 -19.14 -17.42
C TYR A 279 -4.34 -18.26 -17.26
N GLY A 280 -5.41 -18.82 -16.67
CA GLY A 280 -6.64 -18.07 -16.41
C GLY A 280 -6.42 -16.91 -15.42
N ILE A 281 -5.63 -17.15 -14.39
CA ILE A 281 -5.29 -16.14 -13.38
C ILE A 281 -4.42 -15.04 -14.00
N ILE A 282 -3.44 -15.35 -14.84
CA ILE A 282 -2.60 -14.38 -15.55
C ILE A 282 -3.45 -13.48 -16.46
N VAL A 283 -4.33 -14.07 -17.25
CA VAL A 283 -5.22 -13.33 -18.16
C VAL A 283 -6.18 -12.43 -17.36
N ALA A 284 -6.76 -12.97 -16.29
CA ALA A 284 -7.66 -12.21 -15.42
C ALA A 284 -6.93 -11.03 -14.75
N SER A 285 -5.75 -11.25 -14.18
CA SER A 285 -4.94 -10.18 -13.54
C SER A 285 -4.54 -9.10 -14.54
N GLY A 286 -4.10 -9.46 -15.74
CA GLY A 286 -3.77 -8.52 -16.80
C GLY A 286 -5.00 -7.71 -17.26
N THR A 287 -6.17 -8.34 -17.40
CA THR A 287 -7.40 -7.66 -17.78
C THR A 287 -7.86 -6.68 -16.70
N VAL A 288 -7.85 -7.11 -15.44
CA VAL A 288 -8.21 -6.28 -14.28
C VAL A 288 -7.27 -5.07 -14.18
N SER A 289 -5.96 -5.27 -14.33
CA SER A 289 -4.99 -4.18 -14.28
C SER A 289 -5.22 -3.15 -15.39
N LEU A 290 -5.54 -3.57 -16.60
CA LEU A 290 -5.89 -2.66 -17.70
C LEU A 290 -7.13 -1.82 -17.39
N VAL A 291 -8.16 -2.42 -16.78
CA VAL A 291 -9.36 -1.68 -16.38
C VAL A 291 -9.03 -0.66 -15.29
N ILE A 292 -8.27 -1.07 -14.27
CA ILE A 292 -7.85 -0.18 -13.17
C ILE A 292 -7.04 0.99 -13.72
N ASP A 293 -6.03 0.71 -14.52
CA ASP A 293 -5.13 1.72 -15.09
C ASP A 293 -5.86 2.64 -16.07
N GLY A 294 -6.76 2.09 -16.89
CA GLY A 294 -7.62 2.88 -17.77
C GLY A 294 -8.51 3.87 -17.02
N LEU A 295 -9.15 3.42 -15.93
CA LEU A 295 -9.96 4.29 -15.06
C LEU A 295 -9.08 5.34 -14.36
N PHE A 296 -7.91 4.92 -13.85
CA PHE A 296 -6.93 5.82 -13.27
C PHE A 296 -6.49 6.90 -14.27
N LEU A 297 -6.13 6.53 -15.51
CA LEU A 297 -5.72 7.48 -16.53
C LEU A 297 -6.84 8.48 -16.90
N ILE A 298 -8.07 8.01 -17.05
CA ILE A 298 -9.21 8.89 -17.33
C ILE A 298 -9.34 9.95 -16.25
N PHE A 299 -9.33 9.52 -14.98
CA PHE A 299 -9.39 10.41 -13.83
C PHE A 299 -8.18 11.33 -13.74
N TYR A 300 -6.98 10.76 -13.75
CA TYR A 300 -5.71 11.47 -13.61
C TYR A 300 -5.52 12.55 -14.69
N LEU A 301 -5.69 12.17 -15.96
CA LEU A 301 -5.51 13.10 -17.08
C LEU A 301 -6.58 14.20 -17.10
N SER A 302 -7.80 13.92 -16.61
CA SER A 302 -8.83 14.94 -16.41
C SER A 302 -8.39 15.97 -15.36
N MET A 303 -7.85 15.51 -14.23
CA MET A 303 -7.33 16.38 -13.18
C MET A 303 -6.16 17.24 -13.67
N VAL A 304 -5.22 16.63 -14.41
CA VAL A 304 -4.09 17.35 -15.01
C VAL A 304 -4.55 18.43 -15.98
N ARG A 305 -5.56 18.17 -16.86
CA ARG A 305 -6.10 19.19 -17.77
C ARG A 305 -6.72 20.36 -17.02
N ARG A 306 -7.49 20.10 -15.97
CA ARG A 306 -8.09 21.15 -15.12
C ARG A 306 -7.03 21.98 -14.40
N MET A 307 -5.97 21.35 -13.88
CA MET A 307 -4.83 22.07 -13.28
C MET A 307 -4.15 22.98 -14.27
N LYS A 308 -3.83 22.48 -15.48
CA LYS A 308 -3.19 23.26 -16.54
C LYS A 308 -4.06 24.40 -17.07
N ALA A 309 -5.38 24.23 -17.03
CA ALA A 309 -6.35 25.26 -17.42
C ALA A 309 -6.72 26.23 -16.29
N GLU A 310 -6.13 26.05 -15.10
CA GLU A 310 -6.43 26.82 -13.86
C GLU A 310 -7.91 26.79 -13.46
N MET A 311 -8.65 25.76 -13.89
CA MET A 311 -10.09 25.65 -13.72
C MET A 311 -10.51 24.70 -12.56
N LEU A 312 -9.57 24.21 -11.74
CA LEU A 312 -9.88 23.30 -10.63
C LEU A 312 -10.93 23.87 -9.69
N TRP A 313 -10.75 25.13 -9.29
CA TRP A 313 -11.69 25.80 -8.40
C TRP A 313 -13.05 26.05 -9.07
N GLU A 314 -13.06 26.51 -10.32
CA GLU A 314 -14.30 26.81 -11.06
C GLU A 314 -15.15 25.56 -11.32
N THR A 315 -14.51 24.41 -11.48
CA THR A 315 -15.18 23.11 -11.66
C THR A 315 -15.53 22.41 -10.36
N SER A 316 -15.25 23.01 -9.20
CA SER A 316 -15.56 22.48 -7.87
C SER A 316 -17.03 22.68 -7.49
N VAL A 317 -17.59 21.74 -6.70
CA VAL A 317 -18.87 21.93 -6.01
C VAL A 317 -18.76 23.05 -4.98
N ALA A 318 -17.58 23.20 -4.36
CA ALA A 318 -17.32 24.26 -3.39
C ALA A 318 -17.50 25.65 -4.02
N CYS A 319 -16.93 25.88 -5.23
CA CYS A 319 -17.13 27.14 -5.99
C CYS A 319 -18.62 27.35 -6.37
N TRP A 320 -19.28 26.28 -6.81
CA TRP A 320 -20.71 26.35 -7.12
C TRP A 320 -21.54 26.70 -5.88
N LEU A 321 -21.25 26.09 -4.74
CA LEU A 321 -21.89 26.37 -3.46
C LEU A 321 -21.61 27.80 -3.00
N GLU A 322 -20.34 28.24 -3.09
CA GLU A 322 -19.94 29.62 -2.76
C GLU A 322 -20.71 30.64 -3.63
N SER A 323 -20.79 30.39 -4.95
CA SER A 323 -21.51 31.28 -5.86
C SER A 323 -23.02 31.30 -5.56
N GLY A 324 -23.61 30.16 -5.20
CA GLY A 324 -24.99 30.04 -4.75
C GLY A 324 -25.24 30.81 -3.45
N ILE A 325 -24.38 30.59 -2.46
CA ILE A 325 -24.40 31.30 -1.18
C ILE A 325 -24.29 32.81 -1.41
N ARG A 326 -23.31 33.28 -2.19
CA ARG A 326 -23.14 34.71 -2.51
C ARG A 326 -24.41 35.30 -3.14
N LYS A 327 -25.07 34.60 -4.10
CA LYS A 327 -26.32 35.08 -4.72
C LYS A 327 -27.46 35.18 -3.72
N VAL A 328 -27.62 34.21 -2.82
CA VAL A 328 -28.63 34.22 -1.76
C VAL A 328 -28.34 35.35 -0.77
N PHE A 329 -27.09 35.51 -0.36
CA PHE A 329 -26.69 36.48 0.65
C PHE A 329 -26.60 37.93 0.11
N ALA A 330 -26.35 38.12 -1.20
CA ALA A 330 -26.26 39.45 -1.78
C ALA A 330 -27.53 40.29 -1.65
N ARG A 331 -28.69 39.64 -1.52
CA ARG A 331 -30.00 40.30 -1.38
C ARG A 331 -30.49 40.46 0.06
N GLN A 332 -29.76 39.88 1.05
CA GLN A 332 -30.19 39.86 2.43
C GLN A 332 -29.55 40.98 3.26
N LYS A 333 -30.26 41.46 4.29
CA LYS A 333 -29.71 42.39 5.29
C LYS A 333 -28.55 41.71 6.03
N THR A 334 -27.55 42.49 6.43
CA THR A 334 -26.34 41.98 7.09
C THR A 334 -26.63 41.09 8.29
N THR A 335 -27.63 41.44 9.10
CA THR A 335 -28.05 40.65 10.27
C THR A 335 -28.57 39.25 9.90
N VAL A 336 -29.38 39.13 8.83
CA VAL A 336 -29.89 37.84 8.35
C VAL A 336 -28.75 37.00 7.78
N ARG A 337 -27.79 37.62 7.10
CA ARG A 337 -26.59 36.96 6.57
C ARG A 337 -25.78 36.33 7.69
N VAL A 338 -25.48 37.06 8.76
CA VAL A 338 -24.73 36.56 9.91
C VAL A 338 -25.47 35.42 10.61
N LEU A 339 -26.78 35.53 10.79
CA LEU A 339 -27.61 34.49 11.41
C LEU A 339 -27.60 33.20 10.60
N LEU A 340 -27.71 33.27 9.27
CA LEU A 340 -27.68 32.10 8.38
C LEU A 340 -26.32 31.41 8.37
N LEU A 341 -25.22 32.21 8.37
CA LEU A 341 -23.86 31.65 8.48
C LEU A 341 -23.66 30.92 9.80
N PHE A 342 -24.10 31.51 10.90
CA PHE A 342 -24.03 30.87 12.23
C PHE A 342 -24.85 29.59 12.30
N ALA A 343 -26.09 29.61 11.77
CA ALA A 343 -26.94 28.41 11.73
C ALA A 343 -26.32 27.30 10.88
N GLY A 344 -25.72 27.65 9.74
CA GLY A 344 -25.00 26.69 8.88
C GLY A 344 -23.79 26.09 9.59
N HIS A 345 -23.01 26.92 10.30
CA HIS A 345 -21.89 26.46 11.11
C HIS A 345 -22.34 25.46 12.19
N MET A 346 -23.36 25.84 12.97
CA MET A 346 -23.91 24.95 14.00
C MET A 346 -24.40 23.63 13.46
N ALA A 347 -25.04 23.62 12.27
CA ALA A 347 -25.48 22.39 11.61
C ALA A 347 -24.30 21.48 11.24
N VAL A 348 -23.23 22.04 10.66
CA VAL A 348 -22.02 21.26 10.31
C VAL A 348 -21.35 20.72 11.57
N CYS A 349 -21.17 21.53 12.61
CA CYS A 349 -20.59 21.08 13.89
C CYS A 349 -21.42 19.97 14.52
N PHE A 350 -22.76 20.06 14.46
CA PHE A 350 -23.64 19.02 14.96
C PHE A 350 -23.45 17.70 14.22
N VAL A 351 -23.42 17.72 12.88
CA VAL A 351 -23.21 16.51 12.06
C VAL A 351 -21.84 15.89 12.36
N LEU A 352 -20.78 16.69 12.44
CA LEU A 352 -19.44 16.20 12.77
C LEU A 352 -19.36 15.65 14.20
N ALA A 353 -20.02 16.29 15.16
CA ALA A 353 -20.09 15.82 16.55
C ALA A 353 -20.83 14.47 16.65
N VAL A 354 -21.96 14.32 15.95
CA VAL A 354 -22.67 13.04 15.86
C VAL A 354 -21.76 11.96 15.22
N GLY A 355 -21.04 12.31 14.15
CA GLY A 355 -20.09 11.40 13.51
C GLY A 355 -18.96 10.97 14.46
N ALA A 356 -18.42 11.90 15.25
CA ALA A 356 -17.37 11.62 16.21
C ALA A 356 -17.84 10.75 17.39
N PHE A 357 -19.02 11.08 17.96
CA PHE A 357 -19.54 10.38 19.13
C PHE A 357 -20.24 9.07 18.81
N TYR A 358 -21.13 9.07 17.83
CA TYR A 358 -21.96 7.91 17.52
C TYR A 358 -21.19 6.81 16.77
N TYR A 359 -20.36 7.22 15.79
CA TYR A 359 -19.53 6.29 15.01
C TYR A 359 -18.10 6.14 15.52
N GLN A 360 -17.74 6.78 16.64
CA GLN A 360 -16.38 6.79 17.21
C GLN A 360 -15.29 7.13 16.16
N SER A 361 -15.64 8.00 15.21
CA SER A 361 -14.77 8.35 14.09
C SER A 361 -13.75 9.41 14.50
N MET A 362 -12.49 9.02 14.61
CA MET A 362 -11.38 9.95 14.84
C MET A 362 -11.27 11.02 13.73
N ILE A 363 -11.62 10.65 12.49
CA ILE A 363 -11.62 11.58 11.35
C ILE A 363 -12.64 12.68 11.56
N ALA A 364 -13.86 12.37 12.00
CA ALA A 364 -14.89 13.35 12.29
C ALA A 364 -14.47 14.30 13.43
N LEU A 365 -13.77 13.79 14.45
CA LEU A 365 -13.22 14.62 15.53
C LEU A 365 -12.18 15.61 15.02
N VAL A 366 -11.23 15.14 14.21
CA VAL A 366 -10.19 15.99 13.61
C VAL A 366 -10.81 17.05 12.71
N LEU A 367 -11.78 16.69 11.87
CA LEU A 367 -12.50 17.64 11.02
C LEU A 367 -13.27 18.69 11.83
N LEU A 368 -13.91 18.29 12.94
CA LEU A 368 -14.58 19.20 13.86
C LEU A 368 -13.61 20.25 14.46
N LEU A 369 -12.43 19.80 14.91
CA LEU A 369 -11.41 20.68 15.46
C LEU A 369 -10.84 21.64 14.40
N LEU A 370 -10.55 21.14 13.19
CA LEU A 370 -10.05 21.96 12.09
C LEU A 370 -11.08 23.01 11.65
N PHE A 371 -12.34 22.61 11.52
CA PHE A 371 -13.43 23.49 11.12
C PHE A 371 -13.65 24.61 12.15
N SER A 372 -13.72 24.26 13.44
CA SER A 372 -13.86 25.22 14.54
C SER A 372 -12.66 26.16 14.66
N SER A 373 -11.43 25.65 14.43
CA SER A 373 -10.22 26.47 14.43
C SER A 373 -10.21 27.47 13.29
N GLY A 374 -10.64 27.05 12.08
CA GLY A 374 -10.77 27.92 10.90
C GLY A 374 -11.76 29.07 11.14
N GLU A 375 -12.91 28.77 11.78
CA GLU A 375 -13.87 29.81 12.13
C GLU A 375 -13.31 30.79 13.17
N CYS A 376 -12.69 30.29 14.21
CA CYS A 376 -12.01 31.13 15.23
C CYS A 376 -11.01 32.08 14.57
N TYR A 377 -10.19 31.56 13.63
CA TYR A 377 -9.25 32.40 12.88
C TYR A 377 -9.95 33.50 12.07
N MET A 378 -11.08 33.16 11.38
CA MET A 378 -11.83 34.17 10.62
C MET A 378 -12.46 35.25 11.49
N ILE A 379 -12.96 34.90 12.68
CA ILE A 379 -13.54 35.85 13.65
C ILE A 379 -12.44 36.76 14.17
N LEU A 380 -11.29 36.21 14.58
CA LEU A 380 -10.14 36.98 15.06
C LEU A 380 -9.63 37.95 14.00
N ARG A 381 -9.50 37.50 12.76
CA ARG A 381 -9.08 38.35 11.64
C ARG A 381 -10.03 39.54 11.45
N LYS A 382 -11.34 39.31 11.42
CA LYS A 382 -12.33 40.40 11.31
C LYS A 382 -12.29 41.37 12.49
N ALA A 383 -12.10 40.87 13.71
CA ALA A 383 -11.97 41.70 14.88
C ALA A 383 -10.74 42.60 14.78
N VAL A 384 -9.62 42.11 14.30
CA VAL A 384 -8.39 42.89 14.06
C VAL A 384 -8.61 43.96 12.99
N GLU A 385 -9.25 43.61 11.84
CA GLU A 385 -9.57 44.55 10.77
C GLU A 385 -10.47 45.69 11.28
N GLN A 386 -11.51 45.40 12.05
CA GLN A 386 -12.40 46.41 12.67
C GLN A 386 -11.66 47.29 13.69
N TYR A 387 -10.78 46.69 14.47
CA TYR A 387 -9.96 47.44 15.43
C TYR A 387 -9.01 48.43 14.73
N GLN A 388 -8.40 48.06 13.62
CA GLN A 388 -7.56 48.92 12.80
C GLN A 388 -8.35 50.12 12.21
N ILE A 389 -9.57 49.87 11.70
CA ILE A 389 -10.43 50.94 11.21
C ILE A 389 -10.77 51.91 12.33
N ARG A 390 -11.14 51.41 13.52
CA ARG A 390 -11.46 52.23 14.70
C ARG A 390 -10.28 53.08 15.12
N LEU A 391 -9.09 52.52 15.21
CA LEU A 391 -7.87 53.27 15.53
C LEU A 391 -7.58 54.36 14.49
N GLY A 392 -7.80 54.07 13.20
CA GLY A 392 -7.66 55.04 12.15
C GLY A 392 -8.63 56.20 12.28
N VAL A 393 -9.90 55.92 12.58
CA VAL A 393 -10.94 56.94 12.82
C VAL A 393 -10.61 57.80 14.06
N GLU A 394 -10.16 57.18 15.15
CA GLU A 394 -9.74 57.90 16.40
C GLU A 394 -8.56 58.83 16.12
N LYS A 395 -7.55 58.39 15.37
CA LYS A 395 -6.41 59.26 14.99
C LYS A 395 -6.85 60.46 14.12
N ILE A 396 -7.78 60.26 13.20
CA ILE A 396 -8.34 61.35 12.37
C ILE A 396 -9.11 62.32 13.27
N ARG A 397 -9.93 61.84 14.21
CA ARG A 397 -10.67 62.68 15.18
C ARG A 397 -9.76 63.53 16.02
N ASP A 398 -8.62 62.97 16.45
CA ASP A 398 -7.64 63.65 17.31
C ASP A 398 -6.69 64.59 16.53
N GLY A 399 -6.99 64.84 15.24
CA GLY A 399 -6.30 65.83 14.41
C GLY A 399 -5.01 65.33 13.73
N ALA A 400 -4.68 64.04 13.84
CA ALA A 400 -3.54 63.47 13.15
C ALA A 400 -3.91 63.10 11.69
N LEU A 401 -3.97 64.11 10.81
CA LEU A 401 -4.31 63.96 9.38
C LEU A 401 -3.33 63.10 8.58
N SER A 402 -2.16 62.76 9.14
CA SER A 402 -1.19 61.83 8.54
C SER A 402 -1.45 60.35 8.87
N GLY A 403 -2.43 60.06 9.73
CA GLY A 403 -2.78 58.67 10.08
C GLY A 403 -3.57 57.98 8.98
N LYS A 404 -2.90 57.50 7.93
CA LYS A 404 -3.53 56.69 6.89
C LYS A 404 -4.03 55.40 7.52
N ILE A 405 -5.33 55.09 7.32
CA ILE A 405 -5.83 53.73 7.53
C ILE A 405 -5.12 52.86 6.48
N ASP A 406 -4.44 51.83 6.93
CA ASP A 406 -3.76 50.88 6.01
C ASP A 406 -4.81 50.00 5.30
N ILE A 407 -5.17 50.41 4.08
CA ILE A 407 -6.19 49.80 3.26
C ILE A 407 -5.69 48.47 2.65
N GLU A 408 -4.37 48.29 2.53
CA GLU A 408 -3.79 47.09 1.88
C GLU A 408 -4.05 45.80 2.70
N GLN A 409 -4.16 45.94 4.03
CA GLN A 409 -4.44 44.81 4.90
C GLN A 409 -5.93 44.55 5.15
N LEU A 410 -6.83 45.38 4.62
CA LEU A 410 -8.27 45.25 4.78
C LEU A 410 -8.90 44.54 3.60
N HIS A 411 -9.95 43.74 3.86
CA HIS A 411 -10.60 42.91 2.85
C HIS A 411 -12.12 43.10 2.86
N GLY A 412 -12.77 42.95 1.70
CA GLY A 412 -14.22 42.93 1.59
C GLY A 412 -14.95 44.22 2.01
N GLU A 413 -15.93 44.12 2.87
CA GLU A 413 -16.78 45.24 3.33
C GLU A 413 -15.99 46.23 4.19
N GLU A 414 -15.05 45.77 4.98
CA GLU A 414 -14.17 46.61 5.82
C GLU A 414 -13.26 47.51 4.98
N LYS A 415 -12.79 47.03 3.83
CA LYS A 415 -12.02 47.83 2.87
C LYS A 415 -12.87 48.94 2.26
N SER A 416 -14.08 48.59 1.82
CA SER A 416 -15.01 49.59 1.22
C SER A 416 -15.44 50.64 2.23
N LEU A 417 -15.62 50.28 3.51
CA LEU A 417 -15.95 51.20 4.60
C LEU A 417 -14.77 52.12 4.86
N ALA A 418 -13.55 51.60 4.95
CA ALA A 418 -12.35 52.41 5.15
C ALA A 418 -12.13 53.42 4.01
N GLU A 419 -12.33 52.98 2.76
CA GLU A 419 -12.27 53.87 1.58
C GLU A 419 -13.34 54.96 1.62
N ALA A 420 -14.58 54.60 2.02
CA ALA A 420 -15.67 55.59 2.15
C ALA A 420 -15.37 56.63 3.22
N ILE A 421 -14.85 56.19 4.36
CA ILE A 421 -14.43 57.09 5.47
C ILE A 421 -13.32 58.05 4.97
N ILE A 422 -12.29 57.55 4.32
CA ILE A 422 -11.19 58.35 3.81
C ILE A 422 -11.71 59.36 2.76
N ARG A 423 -12.57 58.95 1.82
CA ARG A 423 -13.19 59.84 0.85
C ARG A 423 -14.03 60.93 1.51
N PHE A 424 -14.82 60.58 2.52
CA PHE A 424 -15.64 61.54 3.25
C PHE A 424 -14.77 62.62 3.94
N PHE A 425 -13.68 62.20 4.62
CA PHE A 425 -12.78 63.16 5.23
C PHE A 425 -11.99 63.98 4.22
N LEU A 426 -11.58 63.43 3.10
CA LEU A 426 -10.94 64.20 1.99
C LEU A 426 -11.88 65.23 1.39
N LEU A 427 -13.18 64.91 1.22
CA LEU A 427 -14.18 65.86 0.71
C LEU A 427 -14.43 67.00 1.70
N LEU A 428 -14.48 66.69 3.01
CA LEU A 428 -14.60 67.72 4.05
C LEU A 428 -13.38 68.67 4.11
N TRP A 429 -12.18 68.13 3.82
CA TRP A 429 -10.94 68.89 3.90
C TRP A 429 -10.65 69.69 2.61
N ILE A 430 -11.09 69.20 1.45
CA ILE A 430 -10.94 69.85 0.12
C ILE A 430 -12.03 70.89 -0.11
N SER A 431 -13.15 70.85 0.65
CA SER A 431 -14.17 71.88 0.56
C SER A 431 -13.58 73.26 0.93
N PRO A 432 -13.42 74.16 -0.05
CA PRO A 432 -12.75 75.44 0.23
C PRO A 432 -13.55 76.20 1.26
N HIS A 433 -12.84 76.81 2.17
CA HIS A 433 -13.33 77.84 3.09
C HIS A 433 -14.10 78.90 2.29
N HIS A 434 -15.42 78.72 2.15
CA HIS A 434 -16.33 79.78 1.93
C HIS A 434 -17.19 80.00 3.18
N ASP A 435 -16.97 81.11 3.79
CA ASP A 435 -17.66 81.78 4.91
C ASP A 435 -17.57 81.17 6.30
N GLY A 436 -16.92 82.02 7.11
CA GLY A 436 -16.91 81.89 8.51
C GLY A 436 -18.32 81.84 9.13
N ARG A 437 -18.39 81.04 10.20
CA ARG A 437 -19.48 80.80 11.17
C ARG A 437 -20.24 79.52 10.97
N LEU A 438 -19.66 78.45 11.48
CA LEU A 438 -20.46 77.39 12.06
C LEU A 438 -20.12 77.34 13.59
N GLN A 439 -20.99 77.99 14.37
CA GLN A 439 -21.12 77.68 15.78
C GLN A 439 -21.64 76.26 15.89
N MET A 440 -20.86 75.35 16.53
CA MET A 440 -21.36 74.08 16.99
C MET A 440 -22.24 74.31 18.22
N PRO A 441 -23.48 73.70 18.24
CA PRO A 441 -24.18 73.48 19.48
C PRO A 441 -23.52 72.34 20.26
N LEU A 442 -23.33 72.52 21.55
CA LEU A 442 -22.91 71.56 22.56
C LEU A 442 -23.76 70.28 22.61
#